data_5d2e45eb7c94c1d94dff2dd05ae59436
#
_entry.id   5d2e45eb7c94c1d94dff2dd05ae59436
#
_cell.length_a   1.000
_cell.length_b   1.000
_cell.length_c   1.000
_cell.angle_alpha   90.00
_cell.angle_beta   90.00
_cell.angle_gamma   90.00
#
_symmetry.space_group_name_H-M   'P 1'
#
loop_
_entity.id
_entity.type
_entity.pdbx_description
1 polymer ?
#
loop_
_entity_poly.entity_id
_entity_poly.type
_entity_poly.pdbx_seq_one_letter_code
_entity_poly.pdbx_strand_id
1 'polypeptide(L)'
;MKTALASTILSADLIQQVSPFWYTLKNQKTIADLYTPANPSVPMAIPLQSMRAAGFKIIPTITDGTDVDPKTGKISQMVLSNLLADPTSRMNVINTIVNLVMTNNFDGIDLDFENFAYVDPISTWSTTQIRWVQFISDLSTALHAQGKILSVTTPPLFNPSSGKKGYYLYAWSQVASFIDQLHIMTYD
;
A
#
# COMPACT_ATOMS: atom_id res chain seq x y z
N MET A 1 6.30 -26.25 -12.85
CA MET A 1 6.90 -25.04 -12.26
C MET A 1 6.30 -24.87 -10.87
N LYS A 2 7.11 -24.81 -9.79
CA LYS A 2 6.56 -24.50 -8.46
C LYS A 2 6.08 -23.06 -8.48
N THR A 3 4.85 -22.81 -8.06
CA THR A 3 4.33 -21.44 -7.94
C THR A 3 5.09 -20.71 -6.84
N ALA A 4 5.13 -19.36 -6.86
CA ALA A 4 5.74 -18.55 -5.82
C ALA A 4 5.18 -18.93 -4.43
N LEU A 5 3.86 -19.13 -4.32
CA LEU A 5 3.21 -19.57 -3.09
C LEU A 5 3.75 -20.91 -2.58
N ALA A 6 3.89 -21.91 -3.45
CA ALA A 6 4.42 -23.22 -3.02
C ALA A 6 5.86 -23.12 -2.51
N SER A 7 6.70 -22.30 -3.14
CA SER A 7 8.05 -22.05 -2.68
C SER A 7 8.09 -21.31 -1.34
N THR A 8 7.20 -20.33 -1.14
CA THR A 8 7.06 -19.60 0.12
C THR A 8 6.63 -20.51 1.26
N ILE A 9 5.66 -21.39 1.03
CA ILE A 9 5.19 -22.37 2.05
C ILE A 9 6.29 -23.35 2.45
N LEU A 10 7.11 -23.80 1.49
CA LEU A 10 8.24 -24.69 1.77
C LEU A 10 9.33 -24.04 2.64
N SER A 11 9.32 -22.71 2.74
CA SER A 11 10.25 -21.90 3.54
C SER A 11 9.57 -21.26 4.76
N ALA A 12 8.48 -21.84 5.24
CA ALA A 12 7.69 -21.29 6.35
C ALA A 12 8.45 -21.25 7.70
N ASP A 13 9.51 -22.02 7.82
CA ASP A 13 10.45 -21.98 8.95
C ASP A 13 11.31 -20.69 8.96
N LEU A 14 11.48 -20.03 7.80
CA LEU A 14 12.27 -18.81 7.63
C LEU A 14 11.39 -17.56 7.41
N ILE A 15 10.24 -17.74 6.78
CA ILE A 15 9.32 -16.66 6.41
C ILE A 15 8.20 -16.57 7.44
N GLN A 16 8.04 -15.41 8.05
CA GLN A 16 6.97 -15.18 9.05
C GLN A 16 5.84 -14.32 8.52
N GLN A 17 6.07 -13.55 7.46
CA GLN A 17 5.12 -12.59 6.90
C GLN A 17 5.14 -12.63 5.37
N VAL A 18 3.99 -12.40 4.78
CA VAL A 18 3.82 -12.26 3.34
C VAL A 18 2.98 -11.03 3.02
N SER A 19 3.38 -10.30 1.96
CA SER A 19 2.68 -9.14 1.44
C SER A 19 2.24 -9.40 -0.01
N PRO A 20 1.10 -10.12 -0.20
CA PRO A 20 0.62 -10.40 -1.55
C PRO A 20 0.16 -9.12 -2.25
N PHE A 21 0.60 -8.93 -3.50
CA PHE A 21 0.26 -7.80 -4.35
C PHE A 21 -1.13 -8.01 -4.98
N TRP A 22 -2.19 -7.76 -4.20
CA TRP A 22 -3.54 -8.18 -4.57
C TRP A 22 -4.55 -7.06 -4.73
N TYR A 23 -4.25 -5.84 -4.31
CA TYR A 23 -5.24 -4.78 -4.26
C TYR A 23 -4.75 -3.47 -4.87
N THR A 24 -5.70 -2.68 -5.35
CA THR A 24 -5.45 -1.31 -5.78
C THR A 24 -6.60 -0.39 -5.39
N LEU A 25 -6.28 0.78 -4.83
CA LEU A 25 -7.25 1.82 -4.53
C LEU A 25 -7.73 2.46 -5.83
N LYS A 26 -9.03 2.44 -6.11
CA LYS A 26 -9.62 3.05 -7.33
C LYS A 26 -10.24 4.42 -7.07
N ASN A 27 -10.73 4.64 -5.88
CA ASN A 27 -11.27 5.91 -5.40
C ASN A 27 -11.46 5.83 -3.88
N GLN A 28 -11.93 6.91 -3.26
CA GLN A 28 -12.10 6.99 -1.80
C GLN A 28 -12.99 5.90 -1.16
N LYS A 29 -13.74 5.13 -1.95
CA LYS A 29 -14.70 4.11 -1.46
C LYS A 29 -14.51 2.73 -2.08
N THR A 30 -13.54 2.58 -2.99
CA THR A 30 -13.40 1.35 -3.76
C THR A 30 -11.95 0.90 -3.82
N ILE A 31 -11.71 -0.30 -3.34
CA ILE A 31 -10.48 -1.06 -3.55
C ILE A 31 -10.82 -2.20 -4.50
N ALA A 32 -10.09 -2.32 -5.59
CA ALA A 32 -10.26 -3.40 -6.55
C ALA A 32 -9.31 -4.57 -6.22
N ASP A 33 -9.83 -5.77 -6.40
CA ASP A 33 -9.08 -7.01 -6.34
C ASP A 33 -8.30 -7.19 -7.66
N LEU A 34 -6.99 -7.36 -7.56
CA LEU A 34 -6.10 -7.65 -8.68
C LEU A 34 -5.82 -9.15 -8.82
N TYR A 35 -6.05 -9.92 -7.76
CA TYR A 35 -5.75 -11.36 -7.75
C TYR A 35 -6.73 -12.14 -8.63
N THR A 36 -8.03 -11.96 -8.44
CA THR A 36 -9.07 -12.74 -9.13
C THR A 36 -9.02 -12.61 -10.66
N PRO A 37 -8.87 -11.40 -11.23
CA PRO A 37 -8.72 -11.28 -12.68
C PRO A 37 -7.45 -11.94 -13.23
N ALA A 38 -6.35 -11.93 -12.45
CA ALA A 38 -5.10 -12.56 -12.84
C ALA A 38 -5.11 -14.08 -12.66
N ASN A 39 -6.01 -14.62 -11.82
CA ASN A 39 -6.11 -16.05 -11.49
C ASN A 39 -7.55 -16.56 -11.56
N PRO A 40 -8.21 -16.52 -12.73
CA PRO A 40 -9.63 -16.78 -12.86
C PRO A 40 -10.05 -18.21 -12.46
N SER A 41 -9.11 -19.15 -12.46
CA SER A 41 -9.35 -20.55 -12.10
C SER A 41 -9.03 -20.91 -10.65
N VAL A 42 -8.51 -19.96 -9.86
CA VAL A 42 -8.08 -20.22 -8.48
C VAL A 42 -8.69 -19.17 -7.55
N PRO A 43 -9.77 -19.48 -6.82
CA PRO A 43 -10.36 -18.55 -5.86
C PRO A 43 -9.34 -18.08 -4.82
N MET A 44 -9.37 -16.80 -4.46
CA MET A 44 -8.45 -16.18 -3.48
C MET A 44 -8.47 -16.90 -2.11
N ALA A 45 -9.56 -17.52 -1.76
CA ALA A 45 -9.67 -18.29 -0.53
C ALA A 45 -8.63 -19.42 -0.42
N ILE A 46 -8.22 -20.01 -1.56
CA ILE A 46 -7.25 -21.13 -1.59
C ILE A 46 -5.86 -20.66 -1.14
N PRO A 47 -5.21 -19.64 -1.77
CA PRO A 47 -3.93 -19.16 -1.30
C PRO A 47 -4.01 -18.58 0.11
N LEU A 48 -5.09 -17.89 0.48
CA LEU A 48 -5.29 -17.37 1.85
C LEU A 48 -5.29 -18.50 2.89
N GLN A 49 -6.03 -19.56 2.65
CA GLN A 49 -6.08 -20.72 3.55
C GLN A 49 -4.70 -21.38 3.68
N SER A 50 -3.97 -21.52 2.55
CA SER A 50 -2.64 -22.12 2.55
C SER A 50 -1.63 -21.27 3.32
N MET A 51 -1.65 -19.95 3.18
CA MET A 51 -0.79 -19.02 3.92
C MET A 51 -1.09 -19.06 5.42
N ARG A 52 -2.37 -19.08 5.80
CA ARG A 52 -2.79 -19.19 7.21
C ARG A 52 -2.38 -20.52 7.84
N ALA A 53 -2.56 -21.62 7.12
CA ALA A 53 -2.14 -22.94 7.56
C ALA A 53 -0.61 -23.03 7.76
N ALA A 54 0.16 -22.28 6.99
CA ALA A 54 1.61 -22.16 7.15
C ALA A 54 2.02 -21.21 8.30
N GLY A 55 1.07 -20.55 8.95
CA GLY A 55 1.36 -19.65 10.08
C GLY A 55 1.83 -18.26 9.71
N PHE A 56 1.71 -17.84 8.44
CA PHE A 56 2.16 -16.51 8.01
C PHE A 56 1.23 -15.40 8.52
N LYS A 57 1.82 -14.27 8.91
CA LYS A 57 1.11 -12.99 8.94
C LYS A 57 0.85 -12.54 7.51
N ILE A 58 -0.39 -12.19 7.20
CA ILE A 58 -0.81 -11.78 5.87
C ILE A 58 -1.10 -10.28 5.88
N ILE A 59 -0.23 -9.51 5.22
CA ILE A 59 -0.27 -8.05 5.13
C ILE A 59 -0.30 -7.70 3.64
N PRO A 60 -1.48 -7.76 2.97
CA PRO A 60 -1.54 -7.55 1.53
C PRO A 60 -1.07 -6.15 1.12
N THR A 61 -0.44 -6.05 -0.04
CA THR A 61 -0.08 -4.78 -0.64
C THR A 61 -1.27 -4.18 -1.39
N ILE A 62 -1.48 -2.88 -1.19
CA ILE A 62 -2.43 -2.05 -1.92
C ILE A 62 -1.69 -0.92 -2.63
N THR A 63 -1.91 -0.78 -3.93
CA THR A 63 -1.35 0.29 -4.76
C THR A 63 -2.32 1.46 -4.93
N ASP A 64 -1.83 2.61 -5.40
CA ASP A 64 -2.63 3.78 -5.74
C ASP A 64 -3.07 3.75 -7.21
N GLY A 65 -4.15 3.06 -7.50
CA GLY A 65 -4.76 3.04 -8.84
C GLY A 65 -5.82 4.14 -9.07
N THR A 66 -5.89 5.15 -8.21
CA THR A 66 -6.86 6.25 -8.31
C THR A 66 -6.61 7.14 -9.54
N ASP A 67 -5.36 7.26 -9.92
CA ASP A 67 -4.89 8.18 -10.95
C ASP A 67 -4.94 7.58 -12.35
N VAL A 68 -5.24 6.29 -12.45
CA VAL A 68 -5.23 5.56 -13.72
C VAL A 68 -6.59 5.62 -14.40
N ASP A 69 -6.64 6.23 -15.59
CA ASP A 69 -7.81 6.15 -16.47
C ASP A 69 -8.03 4.69 -16.93
N PRO A 70 -9.16 4.08 -16.58
CA PRO A 70 -9.39 2.66 -16.88
C PRO A 70 -9.49 2.33 -18.38
N LYS A 71 -9.71 3.34 -19.24
CA LYS A 71 -9.84 3.16 -20.70
C LYS A 71 -8.51 3.32 -21.43
N THR A 72 -7.70 4.25 -20.99
CA THR A 72 -6.47 4.64 -21.70
C THR A 72 -5.20 4.22 -20.99
N GLY A 73 -5.28 3.83 -19.71
CA GLY A 73 -4.13 3.56 -18.84
C GLY A 73 -3.31 4.79 -18.49
N LYS A 74 -3.73 5.98 -18.91
CA LYS A 74 -3.02 7.23 -18.58
C LYS A 74 -3.17 7.55 -17.12
N ILE A 75 -2.09 8.03 -16.52
CA ILE A 75 -2.06 8.47 -15.13
C ILE A 75 -2.31 9.99 -15.10
N SER A 76 -3.28 10.40 -14.28
CA SER A 76 -3.64 11.81 -14.07
C SER A 76 -2.91 12.35 -12.85
N GLN A 77 -2.49 13.62 -12.91
CA GLN A 77 -1.80 14.29 -11.80
C GLN A 77 -2.78 14.73 -10.70
N MET A 78 -2.29 14.80 -9.49
CA MET A 78 -2.95 15.37 -8.31
C MET A 78 -4.24 14.66 -7.85
N VAL A 79 -4.58 13.48 -8.37
CA VAL A 79 -5.83 12.79 -7.99
C VAL A 79 -5.74 12.29 -6.55
N LEU A 80 -4.75 11.44 -6.23
CA LEU A 80 -4.55 10.97 -4.86
C LEU A 80 -4.23 12.12 -3.91
N SER A 81 -3.35 13.04 -4.30
CA SER A 81 -2.97 14.19 -3.48
C SER A 81 -4.16 15.08 -3.11
N ASN A 82 -5.10 15.29 -4.03
CA ASN A 82 -6.33 16.05 -3.74
C ASN A 82 -7.31 15.23 -2.89
N LEU A 83 -7.40 13.93 -3.12
CA LEU A 83 -8.23 13.03 -2.32
C LEU A 83 -7.77 13.01 -0.86
N LEU A 84 -6.47 12.97 -0.62
CA LEU A 84 -5.91 13.04 0.73
C LEU A 84 -6.00 14.44 1.37
N ALA A 85 -6.14 15.50 0.55
CA ALA A 85 -6.30 16.86 1.02
C ALA A 85 -7.67 17.12 1.65
N ASP A 86 -8.71 16.51 1.10
CA ASP A 86 -10.08 16.67 1.64
C ASP A 86 -10.28 15.73 2.84
N PRO A 87 -10.59 16.26 4.04
CA PRO A 87 -10.72 15.43 5.25
C PRO A 87 -11.78 14.33 5.12
N THR A 88 -12.89 14.60 4.43
CA THR A 88 -13.97 13.62 4.22
C THR A 88 -13.51 12.49 3.30
N SER A 89 -12.88 12.82 2.19
CA SER A 89 -12.33 11.85 1.25
C SER A 89 -11.22 11.02 1.86
N ARG A 90 -10.31 11.66 2.60
CA ARG A 90 -9.25 10.97 3.34
C ARG A 90 -9.81 9.96 4.33
N MET A 91 -10.80 10.35 5.13
CA MET A 91 -11.47 9.44 6.07
C MET A 91 -12.19 8.28 5.37
N ASN A 92 -12.80 8.54 4.20
CA ASN A 92 -13.42 7.47 3.40
C ASN A 92 -12.37 6.45 2.92
N VAL A 93 -11.18 6.89 2.48
CA VAL A 93 -10.07 5.98 2.10
C VAL A 93 -9.65 5.14 3.30
N ILE A 94 -9.46 5.77 4.47
CA ILE A 94 -9.07 5.08 5.70
C ILE A 94 -10.10 4.00 6.04
N ASN A 95 -11.38 4.35 6.09
CA ASN A 95 -12.45 3.40 6.39
C ASN A 95 -12.50 2.25 5.38
N THR A 96 -12.26 2.55 4.11
CA THR A 96 -12.26 1.54 3.04
C THR A 96 -11.10 0.55 3.22
N ILE A 97 -9.90 1.03 3.59
CA ILE A 97 -8.74 0.18 3.89
C ILE A 97 -8.97 -0.65 5.15
N VAL A 98 -9.42 -0.02 6.24
CA VAL A 98 -9.70 -0.72 7.50
C VAL A 98 -10.76 -1.81 7.29
N ASN A 99 -11.84 -1.51 6.56
CA ASN A 99 -12.87 -2.50 6.24
C ASN A 99 -12.31 -3.67 5.43
N LEU A 100 -11.43 -3.43 4.46
CA LEU A 100 -10.76 -4.51 3.73
C LEU A 100 -9.97 -5.43 4.68
N VAL A 101 -9.17 -4.85 5.56
CA VAL A 101 -8.35 -5.59 6.52
C VAL A 101 -9.22 -6.41 7.47
N MET A 102 -10.26 -5.81 8.02
CA MET A 102 -11.13 -6.47 9.00
C MET A 102 -12.01 -7.56 8.38
N THR A 103 -12.62 -7.27 7.23
CA THR A 103 -13.52 -8.24 6.55
C THR A 103 -12.79 -9.50 6.13
N ASN A 104 -11.53 -9.37 5.70
CA ASN A 104 -10.72 -10.51 5.28
C ASN A 104 -9.86 -11.08 6.40
N ASN A 105 -9.95 -10.55 7.61
CA ASN A 105 -9.13 -10.94 8.75
C ASN A 105 -7.63 -10.96 8.41
N PHE A 106 -7.13 -9.91 7.72
CA PHE A 106 -5.71 -9.71 7.49
C PHE A 106 -5.01 -9.23 8.76
N ASP A 107 -3.70 -9.46 8.86
CA ASP A 107 -2.89 -9.01 9.99
C ASP A 107 -2.52 -7.54 9.90
N GLY A 108 -2.69 -6.94 8.73
CA GLY A 108 -2.41 -5.54 8.43
C GLY A 108 -2.57 -5.22 6.96
N ILE A 109 -1.97 -4.10 6.56
CA ILE A 109 -1.92 -3.63 5.16
C ILE A 109 -0.52 -3.07 4.86
N ASP A 110 -0.06 -3.25 3.64
CA ASP A 110 1.13 -2.60 3.10
C ASP A 110 0.70 -1.59 2.04
N LEU A 111 1.07 -0.31 2.22
CA LEU A 111 0.76 0.75 1.26
C LEU A 111 1.92 0.92 0.30
N ASP A 112 1.69 0.61 -0.97
CA ASP A 112 2.60 0.83 -2.08
C ASP A 112 2.04 1.91 -3.02
N PHE A 113 1.97 3.14 -2.51
CA PHE A 113 1.42 4.30 -3.21
C PHE A 113 2.55 5.06 -3.89
N GLU A 114 2.69 4.89 -5.21
CA GLU A 114 3.80 5.41 -5.99
C GLU A 114 3.38 6.44 -7.05
N ASN A 115 2.21 6.27 -7.66
CA ASN A 115 1.80 7.09 -8.81
C ASN A 115 1.84 8.58 -8.49
N PHE A 116 1.32 9.00 -7.33
CA PHE A 116 1.32 10.40 -6.93
C PHE A 116 2.75 10.98 -6.82
N ALA A 117 3.73 10.17 -6.45
CA ALA A 117 5.12 10.59 -6.38
C ALA A 117 5.78 10.70 -7.76
N TYR A 118 5.36 9.87 -8.71
CA TYR A 118 5.95 9.86 -10.05
C TYR A 118 5.32 10.87 -11.00
N VAL A 119 4.04 11.17 -10.85
CA VAL A 119 3.31 12.01 -11.81
C VAL A 119 3.00 13.41 -11.30
N ASP A 120 2.86 13.62 -9.99
CA ASP A 120 2.56 14.92 -9.43
C ASP A 120 3.75 15.89 -9.56
N PRO A 121 3.50 17.16 -9.87
CA PRO A 121 4.57 18.14 -9.97
C PRO A 121 5.35 18.27 -8.66
N ILE A 122 6.68 18.26 -8.73
CA ILE A 122 7.56 18.38 -7.55
C ILE A 122 7.28 19.65 -6.74
N SER A 123 6.81 20.73 -7.39
CA SER A 123 6.40 21.95 -6.72
C SER A 123 5.24 21.78 -5.74
N THR A 124 4.48 20.68 -5.84
CA THR A 124 3.37 20.36 -4.94
C THR A 124 3.79 19.48 -3.75
N TRP A 125 4.96 18.87 -3.81
CA TRP A 125 5.39 17.85 -2.86
C TRP A 125 5.44 18.33 -1.40
N SER A 126 5.84 19.59 -1.16
CA SER A 126 5.84 20.13 0.21
C SER A 126 4.45 20.15 0.84
N THR A 127 3.41 20.40 0.05
CA THR A 127 2.01 20.36 0.51
C THR A 127 1.50 18.94 0.59
N THR A 128 1.82 18.11 -0.41
CA THR A 128 1.44 16.69 -0.44
C THR A 128 2.06 15.92 0.73
N GLN A 129 3.30 16.22 1.10
CA GLN A 129 3.98 15.64 2.26
C GLN A 129 3.17 15.80 3.56
N ILE A 130 2.65 17.01 3.82
CA ILE A 130 1.84 17.27 5.02
C ILE A 130 0.57 16.41 5.04
N ARG A 131 -0.09 16.29 3.89
CA ARG A 131 -1.31 15.48 3.72
C ARG A 131 -1.03 13.99 3.85
N TRP A 132 0.11 13.54 3.31
CA TRP A 132 0.59 12.18 3.43
C TRP A 132 0.84 11.79 4.90
N VAL A 133 1.59 12.62 5.64
CA VAL A 133 1.85 12.38 7.07
C VAL A 133 0.54 12.31 7.87
N GLN A 134 -0.41 13.21 7.61
CA GLN A 134 -1.71 13.18 8.26
C GLN A 134 -2.49 11.90 7.93
N PHE A 135 -2.49 11.49 6.65
CA PHE A 135 -3.14 10.26 6.23
C PHE A 135 -2.54 9.02 6.91
N ILE A 136 -1.21 8.92 6.96
CA ILE A 136 -0.51 7.81 7.62
C ILE A 136 -0.82 7.79 9.12
N SER A 137 -0.80 8.94 9.79
CA SER A 137 -1.15 9.06 11.22
C SER A 137 -2.59 8.61 11.50
N ASP A 138 -3.55 9.09 10.70
CA ASP A 138 -4.97 8.76 10.87
C ASP A 138 -5.23 7.27 10.60
N LEU A 139 -4.63 6.71 9.54
CA LEU A 139 -4.74 5.29 9.18
C LEU A 139 -4.08 4.39 10.24
N SER A 140 -2.90 4.78 10.71
CA SER A 140 -2.21 4.09 11.80
C SER A 140 -3.09 3.99 13.04
N THR A 141 -3.66 5.12 13.46
CA THR A 141 -4.57 5.15 14.62
C THR A 141 -5.74 4.16 14.44
N ALA A 142 -6.34 4.14 13.26
CA ALA A 142 -7.49 3.28 12.98
C ALA A 142 -7.11 1.79 12.95
N LEU A 143 -5.96 1.44 12.36
CA LEU A 143 -5.47 0.06 12.29
C LEU A 143 -4.96 -0.44 13.65
N HIS A 144 -4.16 0.35 14.36
CA HIS A 144 -3.62 -0.02 15.66
C HIS A 144 -4.73 -0.21 16.71
N ALA A 145 -5.81 0.57 16.65
CA ALA A 145 -6.99 0.35 17.49
C ALA A 145 -7.62 -1.03 17.30
N GLN A 146 -7.35 -1.70 16.18
CA GLN A 146 -7.79 -3.06 15.85
C GLN A 146 -6.64 -4.10 15.99
N GLY A 147 -5.48 -3.70 16.50
CA GLY A 147 -4.30 -4.57 16.61
C GLY A 147 -3.72 -4.98 15.26
N LYS A 148 -3.90 -4.15 14.21
CA LYS A 148 -3.44 -4.42 12.84
C LYS A 148 -2.19 -3.64 12.50
N ILE A 149 -1.32 -4.23 11.68
CA ILE A 149 -0.03 -3.70 11.24
C ILE A 149 -0.22 -2.71 10.08
N LEU A 150 0.50 -1.59 10.12
CA LEU A 150 0.66 -0.69 8.99
C LEU A 150 2.09 -0.75 8.46
N SER A 151 2.24 -1.24 7.24
CA SER A 151 3.48 -1.19 6.46
C SER A 151 3.37 -0.14 5.35
N VAL A 152 4.49 0.49 5.01
CA VAL A 152 4.58 1.43 3.90
C VAL A 152 5.76 1.06 3.02
N THR A 153 5.50 0.87 1.73
CA THR A 153 6.51 0.66 0.70
C THR A 153 6.77 1.97 -0.03
N THR A 154 8.04 2.32 -0.26
CA THR A 154 8.43 3.58 -0.90
C THR A 154 9.64 3.42 -1.82
N PRO A 155 9.78 4.28 -2.85
CA PRO A 155 11.05 4.46 -3.53
C PRO A 155 12.14 4.96 -2.57
N PRO A 156 13.44 4.77 -2.89
CA PRO A 156 14.52 5.24 -2.04
C PRO A 156 14.59 6.78 -2.05
N LEU A 157 14.95 7.34 -0.90
CA LEU A 157 15.31 8.76 -0.83
C LEU A 157 16.74 8.90 -1.37
N PHE A 158 16.87 9.53 -2.54
CA PHE A 158 18.18 9.91 -3.06
C PHE A 158 18.72 11.12 -2.30
N ASN A 159 20.04 11.12 -2.07
CA ASN A 159 20.71 12.25 -1.45
C ASN A 159 20.60 13.49 -2.39
N PRO A 160 20.04 14.61 -1.92
CA PRO A 160 19.94 15.85 -2.72
C PRO A 160 21.30 16.36 -3.24
N SER A 161 22.40 16.09 -2.53
CA SER A 161 23.76 16.48 -2.94
C SER A 161 24.23 15.80 -4.22
N SER A 162 23.60 14.70 -4.64
CA SER A 162 23.91 14.01 -5.89
C SER A 162 23.24 14.63 -7.13
N GLY A 163 22.44 15.70 -6.94
CA GLY A 163 21.63 16.33 -8.00
C GLY A 163 20.41 15.48 -8.41
N LYS A 164 20.23 14.31 -7.87
CA LYS A 164 19.05 13.48 -8.08
C LYS A 164 17.95 13.92 -7.11
N LYS A 165 16.75 14.13 -7.65
CA LYS A 165 15.58 14.50 -6.85
C LYS A 165 15.14 13.30 -6.05
N GLY A 166 15.23 13.39 -4.73
CA GLY A 166 14.72 12.35 -3.84
C GLY A 166 13.20 12.47 -3.67
N TYR A 167 12.56 11.38 -3.32
CA TYR A 167 11.12 11.32 -3.09
C TYR A 167 10.77 11.78 -1.66
N TYR A 168 11.18 13.00 -1.28
CA TYR A 168 11.05 13.54 0.07
C TYR A 168 9.59 13.68 0.56
N LEU A 169 8.62 13.62 -0.35
CA LEU A 169 7.20 13.69 -0.01
C LEU A 169 6.75 12.54 0.91
N TYR A 170 7.44 11.39 0.91
CA TYR A 170 7.11 10.28 1.82
C TYR A 170 7.46 10.55 3.29
N ALA A 171 8.24 11.59 3.58
CA ALA A 171 8.48 12.09 4.94
C ALA A 171 8.90 11.01 5.94
N TRP A 172 9.85 10.12 5.60
CA TRP A 172 10.22 8.95 6.40
C TRP A 172 10.41 9.26 7.89
N SER A 173 11.13 10.34 8.22
CA SER A 173 11.36 10.71 9.63
C SER A 173 10.09 11.12 10.37
N GLN A 174 9.08 11.64 9.65
CA GLN A 174 7.81 12.08 10.25
C GLN A 174 6.81 10.92 10.37
N VAL A 175 6.83 9.98 9.44
CA VAL A 175 5.92 8.82 9.46
C VAL A 175 6.43 7.66 10.31
N ALA A 176 7.72 7.62 10.63
CA ALA A 176 8.37 6.52 11.34
C ALA A 176 7.71 6.15 12.68
N SER A 177 7.12 7.13 13.38
CA SER A 177 6.44 6.89 14.66
C SER A 177 5.02 6.31 14.51
N PHE A 178 4.48 6.30 13.30
CA PHE A 178 3.12 5.84 13.00
C PHE A 178 3.09 4.46 12.36
N ILE A 179 4.16 4.02 11.68
CA ILE A 179 4.21 2.78 10.92
C ILE A 179 4.98 1.70 11.66
N ASP A 180 4.61 0.44 11.45
CA ASP A 180 5.30 -0.70 12.01
C ASP A 180 6.48 -1.15 11.14
N GLN A 181 6.39 -0.93 9.82
CA GLN A 181 7.40 -1.37 8.85
C GLN A 181 7.54 -0.34 7.73
N LEU A 182 8.78 -0.12 7.29
CA LEU A 182 9.11 0.64 6.10
C LEU A 182 9.87 -0.26 5.13
N HIS A 183 9.27 -0.50 3.98
CA HIS A 183 9.92 -1.24 2.88
C HIS A 183 10.48 -0.23 1.87
N ILE A 184 11.77 -0.35 1.57
CA ILE A 184 12.43 0.52 0.61
C ILE A 184 12.75 -0.30 -0.64
N MET A 185 12.22 0.14 -1.78
CA MET A 185 12.49 -0.47 -3.07
C MET A 185 13.91 -0.12 -3.52
N THR A 186 14.86 -1.03 -3.31
CA THR A 186 16.27 -0.85 -3.67
C THR A 186 16.65 -1.63 -4.94
N TYR A 187 15.67 -1.87 -5.80
CA TYR A 187 15.79 -2.59 -7.07
C TYR A 187 15.18 -1.75 -8.21
N ASP A 188 15.53 -2.07 -9.47
CA ASP A 188 14.99 -1.48 -10.72
C ASP A 188 14.02 -2.45 -11.39
#